data_d874bb9fadf3db98dda8cdce02bc8320
#
_entry.id   d874bb9fadf3db98dda8cdce02bc8320
#
_cell.length_a   1.000
_cell.length_b   1.000
_cell.length_c   1.000
_cell.angle_alpha   90.00
_cell.angle_beta   90.00
_cell.angle_gamma   90.00
#
_symmetry.space_group_name_H-M   'P 1'
#
loop_
_entity.id
_entity.type
_entity.pdbx_description
1 polymer ?
#
loop_
_entity_poly.entity_id
_entity_poly.type
_entity_poly.pdbx_seq_one_letter_code
_entity_poly.pdbx_strand_id
1 'polypeptide(L)'
;AGNKLFKDAWHYPDYGVYICDCPSGGFDLILLDYRYCGPDGEPSVAYVNMEDDSITTLAPDFATFVQNLAEESELVEPEVDRSYEIQIVEEGDFSPLLIKICRNCGVPQAEQWVRAVAREIVEQKIYFALHEDPLSWLMYDLEYLLYSFAFPKATVKQYLHDYPLILAEDGEFTTSGYAPAFVAEWMETRIREGKLKPAGMMVGQKNSLVFTTEHMEQIVLACKEIAEKYDL
;
A
#
# COMPACT_ATOMS: atom_id res chain seq x y z
N ALA A 1 5.54 -27.05 2.24
CA ALA A 1 4.29 -26.48 1.70
C ALA A 1 4.58 -25.27 0.79
N GLY A 2 5.40 -24.30 1.23
CA GLY A 2 5.72 -23.10 0.45
C GLY A 2 6.39 -23.39 -0.91
N ASN A 3 7.39 -24.25 -0.92
CA ASN A 3 8.15 -24.58 -2.12
C ASN A 3 7.29 -25.11 -3.29
N LYS A 4 6.23 -25.86 -2.96
CA LYS A 4 5.29 -26.37 -3.97
C LYS A 4 4.45 -25.23 -4.58
N LEU A 5 4.04 -24.26 -3.79
CA LEU A 5 3.30 -23.09 -4.26
C LEU A 5 4.13 -22.27 -5.27
N PHE A 6 5.38 -21.98 -4.93
CA PHE A 6 6.27 -21.23 -5.80
C PHE A 6 6.52 -21.93 -7.14
N LYS A 7 6.71 -23.25 -7.12
CA LYS A 7 6.91 -24.05 -8.35
C LYS A 7 5.65 -24.19 -9.19
N ASP A 8 4.52 -24.56 -8.57
CA ASP A 8 3.31 -24.94 -9.29
C ASP A 8 2.48 -23.73 -9.76
N ALA A 9 2.40 -22.67 -8.94
CA ALA A 9 1.59 -21.50 -9.22
C ALA A 9 2.35 -20.33 -9.85
N TRP A 10 3.63 -20.17 -9.48
CA TRP A 10 4.44 -19.02 -9.90
C TRP A 10 5.60 -19.41 -10.82
N HIS A 11 5.68 -20.69 -11.19
CA HIS A 11 6.65 -21.24 -12.14
C HIS A 11 8.13 -21.03 -11.78
N TYR A 12 8.44 -20.87 -10.48
CA TYR A 12 9.82 -20.79 -10.05
C TYR A 12 10.58 -22.08 -10.36
N PRO A 13 11.86 -21.98 -10.76
CA PRO A 13 12.66 -23.15 -11.12
C PRO A 13 12.89 -24.11 -9.95
N ASP A 14 13.01 -25.41 -10.26
CA ASP A 14 13.25 -26.47 -9.25
C ASP A 14 14.75 -26.64 -8.96
N TYR A 15 15.36 -25.60 -8.39
CA TYR A 15 16.79 -25.60 -8.07
C TYR A 15 17.10 -25.96 -6.62
N GLY A 16 16.11 -25.94 -5.74
CA GLY A 16 16.33 -26.17 -4.32
C GLY A 16 15.15 -25.81 -3.44
N VAL A 17 15.43 -25.27 -2.27
CA VAL A 17 14.43 -24.93 -1.25
C VAL A 17 14.37 -23.41 -1.10
N TYR A 18 13.26 -22.80 -1.44
CA TYR A 18 13.00 -21.36 -1.24
C TYR A 18 12.78 -21.08 0.25
N ILE A 19 13.55 -20.14 0.82
CA ILE A 19 13.62 -19.87 2.26
C ILE A 19 13.17 -18.46 2.64
N CYS A 20 13.33 -17.47 1.75
CA CYS A 20 12.92 -16.11 2.01
C CYS A 20 12.21 -15.52 0.79
N ASP A 21 11.24 -14.67 1.06
CA ASP A 21 10.62 -13.76 0.10
C ASP A 21 11.37 -12.41 0.14
N CYS A 22 11.34 -11.69 -0.96
CA CYS A 22 11.93 -10.35 -1.08
C CYS A 22 10.81 -9.31 -1.21
N PRO A 23 11.07 -8.02 -0.93
CA PRO A 23 10.07 -6.96 -1.00
C PRO A 23 9.46 -6.70 -2.38
N SER A 24 9.91 -7.39 -3.42
CA SER A 24 9.48 -7.28 -4.83
C SER A 24 8.06 -7.80 -5.14
N GLY A 25 7.30 -8.24 -4.12
CA GLY A 25 5.95 -8.77 -4.34
C GLY A 25 5.90 -10.12 -5.04
N GLY A 26 6.94 -10.95 -4.89
CA GLY A 26 7.00 -12.32 -5.42
C GLY A 26 7.70 -12.47 -6.77
N PHE A 27 8.43 -11.44 -7.22
CA PHE A 27 9.30 -11.56 -8.40
C PHE A 27 10.70 -12.07 -8.06
N ASP A 28 11.10 -12.00 -6.78
CA ASP A 28 12.41 -12.39 -6.29
C ASP A 28 12.29 -13.28 -5.07
N LEU A 29 13.14 -14.29 -4.99
CA LEU A 29 13.21 -15.20 -3.83
C LEU A 29 14.65 -15.57 -3.50
N ILE A 30 14.89 -15.93 -2.25
CA ILE A 30 16.14 -16.53 -1.80
C ILE A 30 15.92 -18.02 -1.60
N LEU A 31 16.87 -18.85 -2.11
CA LEU A 31 16.82 -20.31 -2.01
C LEU A 31 18.13 -20.92 -1.52
N LEU A 32 18.00 -22.10 -0.95
CA LEU A 32 19.11 -23.04 -0.81
C LEU A 32 19.28 -23.77 -2.13
N ASP A 33 20.39 -23.51 -2.83
CA ASP A 33 20.66 -24.02 -4.18
C ASP A 33 21.41 -25.36 -4.11
N TYR A 34 20.70 -26.44 -4.44
CA TYR A 34 21.24 -27.82 -4.43
C TYR A 34 21.77 -28.28 -5.79
N ARG A 35 21.79 -27.44 -6.82
CA ARG A 35 22.19 -27.85 -8.18
C ARG A 35 23.60 -28.40 -8.26
N TYR A 36 24.51 -27.92 -7.44
CA TYR A 36 25.93 -28.25 -7.51
C TYR A 36 26.39 -29.22 -6.43
N CYS A 37 25.67 -29.35 -5.32
CA CYS A 37 26.05 -30.23 -4.21
C CYS A 37 25.20 -31.52 -4.12
N GLY A 38 24.03 -31.55 -4.81
CA GLY A 38 23.06 -32.62 -4.69
C GLY A 38 22.29 -32.61 -3.36
N PRO A 39 21.31 -33.51 -3.19
CA PRO A 39 20.34 -33.46 -2.08
C PRO A 39 20.95 -33.68 -0.70
N ASP A 40 22.10 -34.30 -0.63
CA ASP A 40 22.80 -34.66 0.63
C ASP A 40 23.99 -33.71 0.92
N GLY A 41 24.29 -32.78 0.01
CA GLY A 41 25.39 -31.82 0.15
C GLY A 41 24.98 -30.53 0.84
N GLU A 42 25.98 -29.70 1.20
CA GLU A 42 25.76 -28.37 1.72
C GLU A 42 25.40 -27.43 0.57
N PRO A 43 24.18 -26.82 0.56
CA PRO A 43 23.76 -25.93 -0.52
C PRO A 43 24.34 -24.54 -0.36
N SER A 44 24.63 -23.88 -1.47
CA SER A 44 24.84 -22.45 -1.48
C SER A 44 23.53 -21.70 -1.29
N VAL A 45 23.60 -20.44 -0.84
CA VAL A 45 22.45 -19.55 -0.80
C VAL A 45 22.46 -18.66 -2.04
N ALA A 46 21.35 -18.63 -2.78
CA ALA A 46 21.23 -17.87 -4.00
C ALA A 46 19.95 -17.01 -4.04
N TYR A 47 20.06 -15.89 -4.69
CA TYR A 47 18.96 -15.00 -5.05
C TYR A 47 18.51 -15.32 -6.48
N VAL A 48 17.21 -15.42 -6.68
CA VAL A 48 16.58 -15.65 -7.99
C VAL A 48 15.68 -14.48 -8.32
N ASN A 49 15.90 -13.86 -9.47
CA ASN A 49 15.04 -12.84 -10.04
C ASN A 49 14.28 -13.44 -11.24
N MET A 50 12.94 -13.36 -11.20
CA MET A 50 12.07 -13.91 -12.25
C MET A 50 11.79 -12.92 -13.37
N GLU A 51 12.19 -11.66 -13.24
CA GLU A 51 12.01 -10.66 -14.30
C GLU A 51 13.05 -10.84 -15.41
N ASP A 52 14.28 -11.21 -15.04
CA ASP A 52 15.41 -11.38 -15.97
C ASP A 52 16.00 -12.80 -15.97
N ASP A 53 15.37 -13.76 -15.28
CA ASP A 53 15.81 -15.14 -15.11
C ASP A 53 17.22 -15.26 -14.50
N SER A 54 17.67 -14.25 -13.75
CA SER A 54 19.01 -14.26 -13.17
C SER A 54 19.07 -15.01 -11.84
N ILE A 55 20.24 -15.60 -11.57
CA ILE A 55 20.54 -16.27 -10.32
C ILE A 55 21.91 -15.82 -9.82
N THR A 56 21.92 -15.23 -8.64
CA THR A 56 23.12 -14.70 -8.00
C THR A 56 23.43 -15.46 -6.71
N THR A 57 24.64 -16.02 -6.57
CA THR A 57 25.06 -16.66 -5.32
C THR A 57 25.35 -15.59 -4.28
N LEU A 58 24.64 -15.63 -3.15
CA LEU A 58 24.80 -14.71 -2.02
C LEU A 58 25.82 -15.20 -1.01
N ALA A 59 25.86 -16.52 -0.76
CA ALA A 59 26.79 -17.13 0.18
C ALA A 59 27.11 -18.58 -0.21
N PRO A 60 28.31 -19.11 0.14
CA PRO A 60 28.70 -20.48 -0.17
C PRO A 60 27.91 -21.53 0.63
N ASP A 61 27.36 -21.18 1.78
CA ASP A 61 26.56 -22.00 2.66
C ASP A 61 25.60 -21.15 3.50
N PHE A 62 24.62 -21.80 4.16
CA PHE A 62 23.61 -21.13 4.96
C PHE A 62 24.18 -20.45 6.22
N ALA A 63 25.20 -21.04 6.85
CA ALA A 63 25.83 -20.46 8.05
C ALA A 63 26.51 -19.13 7.71
N THR A 64 27.26 -19.09 6.61
CA THR A 64 27.89 -17.86 6.10
C THR A 64 26.83 -16.80 5.72
N PHE A 65 25.72 -17.22 5.10
CA PHE A 65 24.61 -16.30 4.80
C PHE A 65 24.07 -15.65 6.06
N VAL A 66 23.74 -16.45 7.09
CA VAL A 66 23.20 -15.91 8.36
C VAL A 66 24.21 -15.01 9.09
N GLN A 67 25.50 -15.36 9.07
CA GLN A 67 26.54 -14.54 9.69
C GLN A 67 26.75 -13.18 9.02
N ASN A 68 26.42 -13.07 7.73
CA ASN A 68 26.55 -11.84 6.94
C ASN A 68 25.25 -11.02 6.89
N LEU A 69 24.18 -11.46 7.56
CA LEU A 69 22.99 -10.63 7.71
C LEU A 69 23.34 -9.41 8.58
N ALA A 70 23.08 -8.22 8.05
CA ALA A 70 23.20 -6.97 8.77
C ALA A 70 21.86 -6.62 9.42
N GLU A 71 21.89 -5.85 10.51
CA GLU A 71 20.68 -5.22 11.00
C GLU A 71 20.23 -4.12 10.02
N GLU A 72 18.92 -3.92 9.89
CA GLU A 72 18.35 -2.90 8.99
C GLU A 72 18.94 -1.50 9.27
N SER A 73 19.24 -1.20 10.54
CA SER A 73 19.91 0.04 10.96
C SER A 73 21.35 0.20 10.48
N GLU A 74 22.00 -0.88 10.06
CA GLU A 74 23.37 -0.89 9.51
C GLU A 74 23.39 -0.76 7.98
N LEU A 75 22.22 -0.93 7.34
CA LEU A 75 22.09 -0.70 5.92
C LEU A 75 22.08 0.82 5.69
N VAL A 76 23.16 1.33 5.11
CA VAL A 76 23.11 2.63 4.44
C VAL A 76 22.25 2.41 3.20
N GLU A 77 20.94 2.63 3.32
CA GLU A 77 20.08 2.64 2.14
C GLU A 77 20.69 3.63 1.13
N PRO A 78 20.92 3.23 -0.12
CA PRO A 78 21.26 4.21 -1.14
C PRO A 78 20.17 5.29 -1.08
N GLU A 79 20.57 6.55 -1.09
CA GLU A 79 19.64 7.68 -1.08
C GLU A 79 18.76 7.54 -2.31
N VAL A 80 17.56 6.94 -2.11
CA VAL A 80 16.62 6.72 -3.20
C VAL A 80 16.04 8.06 -3.58
N ASP A 81 16.24 8.46 -4.82
CA ASP A 81 15.70 9.71 -5.33
C ASP A 81 14.16 9.62 -5.40
N ARG A 82 13.51 10.22 -4.43
CA ARG A 82 12.05 10.33 -4.34
C ARG A 82 11.50 11.59 -4.98
N SER A 83 12.36 12.42 -5.56
CA SER A 83 11.97 13.78 -6.01
C SER A 83 10.85 13.75 -7.03
N TYR A 84 10.85 12.79 -7.94
CA TYR A 84 9.81 12.61 -8.94
C TYR A 84 8.46 12.23 -8.32
N GLU A 85 8.43 11.25 -7.43
CA GLU A 85 7.21 10.81 -6.73
C GLU A 85 6.65 11.92 -5.83
N ILE A 86 7.54 12.65 -5.14
CA ILE A 86 7.16 13.81 -4.33
C ILE A 86 6.51 14.87 -5.19
N GLN A 87 7.10 15.21 -6.33
CA GLN A 87 6.53 16.18 -7.26
C GLN A 87 5.12 15.76 -7.74
N ILE A 88 4.93 14.49 -8.08
CA ILE A 88 3.62 13.96 -8.47
C ILE A 88 2.58 14.16 -7.36
N VAL A 89 2.90 13.80 -6.11
CA VAL A 89 1.92 13.89 -5.03
C VAL A 89 1.68 15.32 -4.54
N GLU A 90 2.61 16.23 -4.72
CA GLU A 90 2.47 17.64 -4.36
C GLU A 90 1.82 18.49 -5.46
N GLU A 91 2.17 18.28 -6.72
CA GLU A 91 1.82 19.18 -7.82
C GLU A 91 0.96 18.49 -8.90
N GLY A 92 0.97 17.15 -8.97
CA GLY A 92 0.26 16.41 -10.01
C GLY A 92 -1.25 16.65 -10.01
N ASP A 93 -1.83 16.62 -11.20
CA ASP A 93 -3.26 16.85 -11.39
C ASP A 93 -4.10 15.71 -10.79
N PHE A 94 -5.08 16.08 -9.96
CA PHE A 94 -6.07 15.15 -9.44
C PHE A 94 -7.04 14.69 -10.53
N SER A 95 -7.56 13.47 -10.38
CA SER A 95 -8.66 12.99 -11.21
C SER A 95 -9.88 13.92 -11.14
N PRO A 96 -10.72 13.95 -12.18
CA PRO A 96 -11.94 14.76 -12.18
C PRO A 96 -12.86 14.46 -10.98
N LEU A 97 -12.88 13.20 -10.52
CA LEU A 97 -13.70 12.81 -9.37
C LEU A 97 -13.09 13.32 -8.06
N LEU A 98 -11.79 13.21 -7.86
CA LEU A 98 -11.11 13.70 -6.65
C LEU A 98 -11.23 15.23 -6.55
N ILE A 99 -11.07 15.96 -7.66
CA ILE A 99 -11.34 17.41 -7.72
C ILE A 99 -12.77 17.71 -7.25
N LYS A 100 -13.75 16.97 -7.75
CA LYS A 100 -15.15 17.16 -7.37
C LYS A 100 -15.40 16.86 -5.89
N ILE A 101 -14.75 15.82 -5.34
CA ILE A 101 -14.81 15.49 -3.91
C ILE A 101 -14.25 16.65 -3.09
N CYS A 102 -13.02 17.10 -3.35
CA CYS A 102 -12.38 18.18 -2.61
C CYS A 102 -13.18 19.49 -2.64
N ARG A 103 -13.82 19.82 -3.79
CA ARG A 103 -14.63 21.03 -3.91
C ARG A 103 -15.96 20.97 -3.16
N ASN A 104 -16.59 19.80 -3.07
CA ASN A 104 -17.95 19.62 -2.56
C ASN A 104 -18.03 19.08 -1.13
N CYS A 105 -16.94 18.60 -0.54
CA CYS A 105 -16.93 18.02 0.82
C CYS A 105 -17.11 19.06 1.93
N GLY A 106 -16.97 20.35 1.64
CA GLY A 106 -17.06 21.42 2.65
C GLY A 106 -15.88 21.49 3.61
N VAL A 107 -14.78 20.79 3.32
CA VAL A 107 -13.51 20.81 4.08
C VAL A 107 -12.52 21.67 3.29
N PRO A 108 -12.18 22.89 3.76
CA PRO A 108 -11.29 23.78 3.00
C PRO A 108 -9.90 23.22 2.74
N GLN A 109 -9.40 22.39 3.65
CA GLN A 109 -8.07 21.77 3.59
C GLN A 109 -8.06 20.39 2.91
N ALA A 110 -9.15 19.96 2.27
CA ALA A 110 -9.27 18.61 1.72
C ALA A 110 -8.12 18.23 0.77
N GLU A 111 -7.79 19.11 -0.17
CA GLU A 111 -6.69 18.91 -1.10
C GLU A 111 -5.33 18.81 -0.39
N GLN A 112 -5.06 19.74 0.54
CA GLN A 112 -3.84 19.74 1.33
C GLN A 112 -3.64 18.42 2.09
N TRP A 113 -4.71 17.93 2.73
CA TRP A 113 -4.65 16.70 3.50
C TRP A 113 -4.40 15.46 2.62
N VAL A 114 -5.05 15.39 1.46
CA VAL A 114 -4.82 14.30 0.50
C VAL A 114 -3.37 14.31 0.04
N ARG A 115 -2.83 15.47 -0.36
CA ARG A 115 -1.43 15.61 -0.78
C ARG A 115 -0.44 15.30 0.35
N ALA A 116 -0.70 15.79 1.56
CA ALA A 116 0.16 15.56 2.71
C ALA A 116 0.25 14.07 3.09
N VAL A 117 -0.89 13.37 3.14
CA VAL A 117 -0.90 11.93 3.43
C VAL A 117 -0.22 11.14 2.31
N ALA A 118 -0.44 11.51 1.05
CA ALA A 118 0.26 10.89 -0.07
C ALA A 118 1.78 11.13 -0.01
N ARG A 119 2.20 12.34 0.37
CA ARG A 119 3.61 12.67 0.62
C ARG A 119 4.22 11.79 1.71
N GLU A 120 3.52 11.64 2.84
CA GLU A 120 3.98 10.75 3.92
C GLU A 120 4.11 9.29 3.46
N ILE A 121 3.21 8.82 2.58
CA ILE A 121 3.31 7.49 1.97
C ILE A 121 4.59 7.38 1.12
N VAL A 122 4.88 8.35 0.28
CA VAL A 122 6.10 8.37 -0.55
C VAL A 122 7.36 8.40 0.32
N GLU A 123 7.37 9.19 1.40
CA GLU A 123 8.53 9.24 2.30
C GLU A 123 8.81 7.89 2.99
N GLN A 124 7.77 7.13 3.31
CA GLN A 124 7.92 5.82 3.96
C GLN A 124 8.13 4.67 2.98
N LYS A 125 7.52 4.72 1.78
CA LYS A 125 7.48 3.61 0.83
C LYS A 125 8.25 3.86 -0.47
N ILE A 126 8.86 5.07 -0.62
CA ILE A 126 9.60 5.50 -1.81
C ILE A 126 8.67 5.92 -2.96
N TYR A 127 7.48 5.34 -3.09
CA TYR A 127 6.50 5.63 -4.14
C TYR A 127 5.07 5.70 -3.56
N PHE A 128 4.17 6.34 -4.27
CA PHE A 128 2.78 6.45 -3.85
C PHE A 128 2.03 5.15 -4.16
N ALA A 129 1.92 4.27 -3.16
CA ALA A 129 1.18 3.01 -3.25
C ALA A 129 0.31 2.76 -2.02
N LEU A 130 -0.92 2.27 -2.25
CA LEU A 130 -1.90 1.97 -1.23
C LEU A 130 -2.04 0.45 -1.05
N HIS A 131 -1.67 -0.03 0.13
CA HIS A 131 -1.68 -1.43 0.53
C HIS A 131 -2.47 -1.64 1.83
N GLU A 132 -2.20 -2.76 2.54
CA GLU A 132 -2.79 -3.13 3.83
C GLU A 132 -1.90 -2.67 4.99
N ASP A 133 -1.65 -1.38 5.10
CA ASP A 133 -0.83 -0.79 6.15
C ASP A 133 -1.51 0.43 6.80
N PRO A 134 -1.09 0.85 7.99
CA PRO A 134 -1.75 1.92 8.74
C PRO A 134 -1.85 3.24 7.99
N LEU A 135 -0.85 3.59 7.17
CA LEU A 135 -0.82 4.85 6.44
C LEU A 135 -1.72 4.81 5.20
N SER A 136 -1.75 3.70 4.48
CA SER A 136 -2.74 3.46 3.42
C SER A 136 -4.16 3.47 3.99
N TRP A 137 -4.36 2.92 5.17
CA TRP A 137 -5.67 2.96 5.84
C TRP A 137 -6.08 4.36 6.25
N LEU A 138 -5.15 5.23 6.62
CA LEU A 138 -5.44 6.65 6.84
C LEU A 138 -5.89 7.33 5.54
N MET A 139 -5.26 7.03 4.40
CA MET A 139 -5.69 7.54 3.10
C MET A 139 -7.10 7.05 2.75
N TYR A 140 -7.42 5.76 2.93
CA TYR A 140 -8.77 5.25 2.71
C TYR A 140 -9.80 5.89 3.65
N ASP A 141 -9.46 6.09 4.92
CA ASP A 141 -10.30 6.79 5.90
C ASP A 141 -10.57 8.23 5.43
N LEU A 142 -9.54 8.97 5.01
CA LEU A 142 -9.65 10.34 4.51
C LEU A 142 -10.51 10.42 3.24
N GLU A 143 -10.23 9.59 2.24
CA GLU A 143 -10.97 9.56 0.97
C GLU A 143 -12.44 9.26 1.19
N TYR A 144 -12.76 8.25 2.02
CA TYR A 144 -14.15 7.93 2.34
C TYR A 144 -14.84 9.05 3.13
N LEU A 145 -14.15 9.68 4.08
CA LEU A 145 -14.67 10.83 4.83
C LEU A 145 -15.06 11.98 3.88
N LEU A 146 -14.12 12.38 3.02
CA LEU A 146 -14.34 13.46 2.05
C LEU A 146 -15.44 13.10 1.03
N TYR A 147 -15.43 11.84 0.53
CA TYR A 147 -16.47 11.34 -0.38
C TYR A 147 -17.84 11.36 0.28
N SER A 148 -17.98 10.92 1.52
CA SER A 148 -19.25 10.90 2.24
C SER A 148 -19.82 12.31 2.47
N PHE A 149 -18.97 13.30 2.66
CA PHE A 149 -19.37 14.71 2.76
C PHE A 149 -19.75 15.30 1.39
N ALA A 150 -18.99 14.99 0.35
CA ALA A 150 -19.28 15.46 -1.00
C ALA A 150 -20.56 14.84 -1.59
N PHE A 151 -20.86 13.59 -1.22
CA PHE A 151 -21.99 12.80 -1.71
C PHE A 151 -22.80 12.17 -0.57
N PRO A 152 -23.50 12.97 0.25
CA PRO A 152 -24.15 12.49 1.47
C PRO A 152 -25.30 11.50 1.25
N LYS A 153 -25.71 11.26 0.00
CA LYS A 153 -26.73 10.27 -0.39
C LYS A 153 -26.14 9.03 -1.05
N ALA A 154 -24.82 8.99 -1.23
CA ALA A 154 -24.17 7.83 -1.84
C ALA A 154 -24.28 6.59 -0.95
N THR A 155 -24.44 5.44 -1.59
CA THR A 155 -24.39 4.14 -0.91
C THR A 155 -22.98 3.61 -0.90
N VAL A 156 -22.69 2.61 -0.03
CA VAL A 156 -21.42 1.87 -0.07
C VAL A 156 -21.16 1.28 -1.45
N LYS A 157 -22.19 0.72 -2.10
CA LYS A 157 -22.04 0.19 -3.46
C LYS A 157 -21.59 1.26 -4.46
N GLN A 158 -22.13 2.47 -4.34
CA GLN A 158 -21.74 3.60 -5.19
C GLN A 158 -20.29 4.00 -4.92
N TYR A 159 -19.90 4.11 -3.65
CA TYR A 159 -18.51 4.42 -3.29
C TYR A 159 -17.53 3.39 -3.87
N LEU A 160 -17.78 2.08 -3.67
CA LEU A 160 -16.91 1.03 -4.21
C LEU A 160 -16.86 1.01 -5.75
N HIS A 161 -17.94 1.42 -6.41
CA HIS A 161 -17.96 1.60 -7.87
C HIS A 161 -17.13 2.81 -8.30
N ASP A 162 -17.23 3.92 -7.57
CA ASP A 162 -16.57 5.18 -7.90
C ASP A 162 -15.09 5.20 -7.46
N TYR A 163 -14.73 4.36 -6.48
CA TYR A 163 -13.39 4.38 -5.88
C TYR A 163 -12.23 4.28 -6.89
N PRO A 164 -12.25 3.38 -7.88
CA PRO A 164 -11.19 3.32 -8.88
C PRO A 164 -10.99 4.63 -9.67
N LEU A 165 -12.02 5.49 -9.71
CA LEU A 165 -11.98 6.77 -10.40
C LEU A 165 -11.44 7.92 -9.53
N ILE A 166 -11.28 7.70 -8.22
CA ILE A 166 -10.72 8.72 -7.30
C ILE A 166 -9.23 8.91 -7.60
N LEU A 167 -8.51 7.78 -7.72
CA LEU A 167 -7.08 7.74 -8.07
C LEU A 167 -6.90 7.13 -9.47
N ALA A 168 -7.66 7.64 -10.44
CA ALA A 168 -7.69 7.11 -11.80
C ALA A 168 -6.41 7.47 -12.57
N GLU A 169 -6.07 6.60 -13.53
CA GLU A 169 -4.92 6.78 -14.43
C GLU A 169 -4.96 8.05 -15.30
N ASP A 170 -6.15 8.67 -15.42
CA ASP A 170 -6.33 9.91 -16.17
C ASP A 170 -5.71 11.16 -15.50
N GLY A 171 -5.30 11.04 -14.23
CA GLY A 171 -4.61 12.09 -13.49
C GLY A 171 -3.12 11.79 -13.32
N GLU A 172 -2.33 12.79 -13.02
CA GLU A 172 -0.93 12.60 -12.65
C GLU A 172 -0.81 12.04 -11.22
N PHE A 173 -1.74 12.45 -10.34
CA PHE A 173 -1.83 11.95 -8.97
C PHE A 173 -2.50 10.56 -8.96
N THR A 174 -1.71 9.52 -9.20
CA THR A 174 -2.17 8.13 -9.25
C THR A 174 -1.40 7.25 -8.29
N THR A 175 -1.99 6.13 -7.86
CA THR A 175 -1.31 5.13 -7.05
C THR A 175 -0.91 3.92 -7.89
N SER A 176 0.30 3.41 -7.68
CA SER A 176 0.82 2.24 -8.39
C SER A 176 0.42 0.89 -7.76
N GLY A 177 -0.07 0.86 -6.54
CA GLY A 177 -0.32 -0.37 -5.78
C GLY A 177 -1.78 -0.64 -5.41
N TYR A 178 -2.73 0.05 -6.04
CA TYR A 178 -4.14 -0.09 -5.69
C TYR A 178 -4.73 -1.44 -6.08
N ALA A 179 -5.46 -2.08 -5.13
CA ALA A 179 -6.31 -3.22 -5.40
C ALA A 179 -7.69 -3.06 -4.74
N PRO A 180 -8.81 -3.29 -5.46
CA PRO A 180 -10.15 -3.21 -4.88
C PRO A 180 -10.36 -4.06 -3.64
N ALA A 181 -9.62 -5.17 -3.51
CA ALA A 181 -9.65 -6.04 -2.34
C ALA A 181 -9.20 -5.33 -1.06
N PHE A 182 -8.19 -4.48 -1.13
CA PHE A 182 -7.68 -3.73 0.03
C PHE A 182 -8.73 -2.75 0.58
N VAL A 183 -9.48 -2.10 -0.28
CA VAL A 183 -10.56 -1.19 0.13
C VAL A 183 -11.70 -1.94 0.80
N ALA A 184 -12.05 -3.11 0.28
CA ALA A 184 -13.07 -3.95 0.89
C ALA A 184 -12.63 -4.45 2.28
N GLU A 185 -11.40 -4.91 2.43
CA GLU A 185 -10.84 -5.37 3.70
C GLU A 185 -10.72 -4.24 4.73
N TRP A 186 -10.22 -3.07 4.30
CA TRP A 186 -10.21 -1.87 5.13
C TRP A 186 -11.62 -1.57 5.66
N MET A 187 -12.63 -1.53 4.79
CA MET A 187 -14.01 -1.21 5.17
C MET A 187 -14.58 -2.23 6.17
N GLU A 188 -14.39 -3.53 5.92
CA GLU A 188 -14.82 -4.60 6.83
C GLU A 188 -14.13 -4.47 8.19
N THR A 189 -12.85 -4.13 8.21
CA THR A 189 -12.09 -3.92 9.44
C THR A 189 -12.60 -2.71 10.20
N ARG A 190 -12.89 -1.57 9.54
CA ARG A 190 -13.46 -0.39 10.21
C ARG A 190 -14.85 -0.65 10.78
N ILE A 191 -15.65 -1.49 10.13
CA ILE A 191 -16.95 -1.95 10.64
C ILE A 191 -16.73 -2.84 11.88
N ARG A 192 -15.82 -3.82 11.82
CA ARG A 192 -15.51 -4.73 12.93
C ARG A 192 -14.97 -3.99 14.16
N GLU A 193 -14.17 -2.95 13.94
CA GLU A 193 -13.65 -2.05 15.00
C GLU A 193 -14.73 -1.10 15.56
N GLY A 194 -15.91 -1.05 14.95
CA GLY A 194 -16.98 -0.13 15.33
C GLY A 194 -16.73 1.33 14.99
N LYS A 195 -15.73 1.61 14.17
CA LYS A 195 -15.38 2.95 13.68
C LYS A 195 -16.28 3.41 12.54
N LEU A 196 -16.75 2.48 11.72
CA LEU A 196 -17.68 2.69 10.61
C LEU A 196 -19.01 1.99 10.92
N LYS A 197 -20.12 2.71 10.87
CA LYS A 197 -21.45 2.24 11.28
C LYS A 197 -22.51 2.58 10.24
N PRO A 198 -23.60 1.77 10.15
CA PRO A 198 -24.74 2.12 9.31
C PRO A 198 -25.29 3.51 9.67
N ALA A 199 -25.51 4.34 8.67
CA ALA A 199 -26.21 5.60 8.86
C ALA A 199 -27.62 5.32 9.34
N GLY A 200 -28.04 6.00 10.44
CA GLY A 200 -29.35 5.75 11.04
C GLY A 200 -30.51 6.05 10.09
N MET A 201 -31.68 5.42 10.36
CA MET A 201 -32.89 5.53 9.52
C MET A 201 -33.42 6.97 9.27
N MET A 202 -32.97 7.95 10.03
CA MET A 202 -33.48 9.34 9.96
C MET A 202 -33.09 10.11 8.68
N VAL A 203 -32.16 9.62 7.90
CA VAL A 203 -31.61 10.35 6.74
C VAL A 203 -32.06 9.77 5.39
N GLY A 204 -32.94 8.77 5.37
CA GLY A 204 -33.39 8.14 4.12
C GLY A 204 -32.31 7.33 3.39
N GLN A 205 -31.22 7.05 4.03
CA GLN A 205 -30.03 6.38 3.49
C GLN A 205 -30.01 4.90 3.88
N LYS A 206 -30.83 4.10 3.25
CA LYS A 206 -30.62 2.64 3.31
C LYS A 206 -29.30 2.32 2.63
N ASN A 207 -28.37 1.66 3.35
CA ASN A 207 -27.08 1.15 2.86
C ASN A 207 -25.95 2.19 2.72
N SER A 208 -25.94 3.26 3.49
CA SER A 208 -24.75 4.11 3.68
C SER A 208 -24.10 3.81 5.04
N LEU A 209 -22.79 4.00 5.09
CA LEU A 209 -21.99 3.90 6.31
C LEU A 209 -21.47 5.31 6.68
N VAL A 210 -21.30 5.55 7.96
CA VAL A 210 -20.73 6.78 8.49
C VAL A 210 -19.70 6.47 9.56
N PHE A 211 -18.64 7.23 9.61
CA PHE A 211 -17.70 7.15 10.72
C PHE A 211 -18.32 7.61 12.03
N THR A 212 -17.82 7.07 13.14
CA THR A 212 -18.11 7.63 14.48
C THR A 212 -17.43 9.00 14.59
N THR A 213 -18.01 9.88 15.42
CA THR A 213 -17.44 11.20 15.68
C THR A 213 -16.00 11.12 16.16
N GLU A 214 -15.72 10.20 17.09
CA GLU A 214 -14.39 9.96 17.63
C GLU A 214 -13.38 9.59 16.52
N HIS A 215 -13.76 8.68 15.61
CA HIS A 215 -12.86 8.29 14.53
C HIS A 215 -12.66 9.40 13.49
N MET A 216 -13.70 10.18 13.19
CA MET A 216 -13.56 11.38 12.34
C MET A 216 -12.57 12.38 12.92
N GLU A 217 -12.65 12.63 14.24
CA GLU A 217 -11.69 13.51 14.92
C GLU A 217 -10.26 12.99 14.86
N GLN A 218 -10.06 11.66 14.97
CA GLN A 218 -8.76 11.02 14.82
C GLN A 218 -8.20 11.19 13.40
N ILE A 219 -9.02 10.97 12.36
CA ILE A 219 -8.62 11.19 10.96
C ILE A 219 -8.18 12.64 10.75
N VAL A 220 -9.01 13.58 11.18
CA VAL A 220 -8.73 15.02 11.04
C VAL A 220 -7.45 15.43 11.76
N LEU A 221 -7.24 14.92 12.98
CA LEU A 221 -6.03 15.21 13.75
C LEU A 221 -4.78 14.68 13.02
N ALA A 222 -4.80 13.41 12.61
CA ALA A 222 -3.68 12.79 11.90
C ALA A 222 -3.34 13.54 10.60
N CYS A 223 -4.36 13.90 9.81
CA CYS A 223 -4.16 14.65 8.57
C CYS A 223 -3.56 16.05 8.82
N LYS A 224 -3.97 16.74 9.91
CA LYS A 224 -3.40 18.04 10.28
C LYS A 224 -1.93 17.90 10.70
N GLU A 225 -1.62 16.94 11.56
CA GLU A 225 -0.24 16.69 12.02
C GLU A 225 0.70 16.40 10.84
N ILE A 226 0.23 15.58 9.87
CA ILE A 226 1.00 15.29 8.67
C ILE A 226 1.13 16.53 7.77
N ALA A 227 0.06 17.30 7.57
CA ALA A 227 0.11 18.52 6.76
C ALA A 227 1.05 19.58 7.36
N GLU A 228 1.03 19.76 8.69
CA GLU A 228 1.95 20.64 9.41
C GLU A 228 3.42 20.22 9.25
N LYS A 229 3.70 18.90 9.19
CA LYS A 229 5.05 18.35 8.97
C LYS A 229 5.66 18.81 7.63
N TYR A 230 4.83 19.00 6.61
CA TYR A 230 5.27 19.35 5.25
C TYR A 230 5.01 20.81 4.86
N ASP A 231 4.58 21.66 5.79
CA ASP A 231 4.20 23.04 5.53
C ASP A 231 3.11 23.21 4.43
N LEU A 232 2.19 22.22 4.37
CA LEU A 232 1.09 22.14 3.41
C LEU A 232 -0.23 22.61 4.06
#